data_ce9cc51e77700141822c980a808b5f90
#
_entry.id   ce9cc51e77700141822c980a808b5f90
#
_cell.length_a   1.000
_cell.length_b   1.000
_cell.length_c   1.000
_cell.angle_alpha   90.00
_cell.angle_beta   90.00
_cell.angle_gamma   90.00
#
_symmetry.space_group_name_H-M   'P 1'
#
loop_
_entity.id
_entity.type
_entity.pdbx_description
1 polymer ?
#
loop_
_entity_poly.entity_id
_entity_poly.type
_entity_poly.pdbx_seq_one_letter_code
_entity_poly.pdbx_strand_id
1 'polypeptide(L)'
;MEGPDESVRVPDLWSLNKFCVVDDVDEVVRPTGEALSRGELKAWYDPGPGAGFVVTTPAQADELLERMVSESASEKVGLMAQIALKGDGEGTWSSLLQFGVRAAKCGFVGWAGGGRNERGVISDNGATSPTDVLYDYQTHERPVPSNAEVPMATVHQAVLDYVSSGGARPGGVSWRVV
;
A
#
# COMPACT_ATOMS: atom_id res chain seq x y z
N MET A 1 14.37 -22.90 25.06
CA MET A 1 13.30 -21.91 25.37
C MET A 1 13.52 -20.77 24.39
N GLU A 2 12.98 -20.95 23.16
CA GLU A 2 13.09 -19.95 22.10
C GLU A 2 12.02 -18.88 22.36
N GLY A 3 12.48 -17.63 22.38
CA GLY A 3 11.63 -16.47 22.53
C GLY A 3 10.77 -16.26 21.26
N PRO A 4 9.64 -15.54 21.35
CA PRO A 4 8.78 -15.31 20.22
C PRO A 4 9.52 -14.47 19.17
N ASP A 5 9.48 -14.98 17.94
CA ASP A 5 9.88 -14.33 16.71
C ASP A 5 9.30 -12.90 16.67
N GLU A 6 10.17 -11.90 16.61
CA GLU A 6 9.78 -10.52 16.36
C GLU A 6 9.23 -10.43 14.94
N SER A 7 7.92 -10.61 14.82
CA SER A 7 7.20 -10.42 13.56
C SER A 7 7.55 -9.04 12.98
N VAL A 8 8.19 -9.06 11.81
CA VAL A 8 8.51 -7.87 11.01
C VAL A 8 7.23 -7.05 10.85
N ARG A 9 7.09 -5.99 11.64
CA ARG A 9 5.99 -5.06 11.52
C ARG A 9 6.17 -4.29 10.22
N VAL A 10 5.29 -4.55 9.25
CA VAL A 10 5.18 -3.69 8.07
C VAL A 10 4.68 -2.33 8.57
N PRO A 11 5.45 -1.24 8.35
CA PRO A 11 5.00 0.08 8.75
C PRO A 11 3.74 0.44 7.98
N ASP A 12 2.72 0.97 8.66
CA ASP A 12 1.59 1.57 7.98
C ASP A 12 1.98 2.94 7.40
N LEU A 13 1.20 3.43 6.42
CA LEU A 13 1.46 4.70 5.74
C LEU A 13 1.55 5.88 6.72
N TRP A 14 0.85 5.81 7.85
CA TRP A 14 0.81 6.82 8.91
C TRP A 14 2.05 6.78 9.80
N SER A 15 2.70 5.63 9.92
CA SER A 15 3.94 5.47 10.69
C SER A 15 5.19 5.82 9.87
N LEU A 16 5.13 5.81 8.54
CA LEU A 16 6.29 6.12 7.68
C LEU A 16 6.82 7.54 7.87
N ASN A 17 6.00 8.48 8.32
CA ASN A 17 6.49 9.81 8.73
C ASN A 17 7.46 9.79 9.92
N LYS A 18 7.62 8.66 10.63
CA LYS A 18 8.52 8.50 11.77
C LYS A 18 9.77 7.68 11.48
N PHE A 19 9.83 6.97 10.35
CA PHE A 19 10.90 6.02 10.05
C PHE A 19 11.91 6.45 8.99
N CYS A 20 11.82 7.68 8.47
CA CYS A 20 12.85 8.22 7.58
C CYS A 20 14.01 8.87 8.35
N VAL A 21 14.63 8.14 9.26
CA VAL A 21 15.96 8.48 9.79
C VAL A 21 16.83 7.27 9.60
N VAL A 22 17.46 7.18 8.44
CA VAL A 22 18.67 6.38 8.26
C VAL A 22 19.75 7.36 7.80
N ASP A 23 20.74 7.53 8.68
CA ASP A 23 21.94 8.30 8.40
C ASP A 23 22.75 7.64 7.28
N ASP A 24 23.22 8.48 6.38
CA ASP A 24 24.29 8.27 5.40
C ASP A 24 24.12 7.14 4.37
N VAL A 25 23.72 7.56 3.15
CA VAL A 25 24.26 6.99 1.92
C VAL A 25 24.29 8.01 0.79
N ASP A 26 25.45 8.18 0.21
CA ASP A 26 25.79 9.00 -0.94
C ASP A 26 24.98 8.63 -2.20
N GLU A 27 24.69 9.70 -2.96
CA GLU A 27 24.50 9.80 -4.40
C GLU A 27 23.83 8.61 -5.13
N VAL A 28 22.51 8.67 -5.25
CA VAL A 28 21.74 7.78 -6.13
C VAL A 28 21.91 8.24 -7.58
N VAL A 29 22.78 7.56 -8.31
CA VAL A 29 22.84 7.58 -9.78
C VAL A 29 21.52 7.09 -10.34
N ARG A 30 20.82 7.93 -11.11
CA ARG A 30 19.63 7.55 -11.87
C ARG A 30 20.05 6.61 -13.00
N PRO A 31 19.55 5.36 -13.06
CA PRO A 31 19.80 4.53 -14.23
C PRO A 31 18.95 5.02 -15.40
N THR A 32 19.64 5.40 -16.47
CA THR A 32 19.07 5.60 -17.78
C THR A 32 18.75 4.25 -18.41
N GLY A 33 17.45 3.96 -18.59
CA GLY A 33 16.98 3.09 -19.69
C GLY A 33 17.19 1.59 -19.63
N GLU A 34 17.71 1.00 -18.55
CA GLU A 34 17.73 -0.46 -18.38
C GLU A 34 16.48 -0.94 -17.63
N ALA A 35 15.88 -2.02 -18.14
CA ALA A 35 14.74 -2.67 -17.48
C ALA A 35 15.15 -3.01 -16.03
N LEU A 36 14.62 -2.24 -15.08
CA LEU A 36 14.79 -2.49 -13.66
C LEU A 36 14.42 -3.97 -13.42
N SER A 37 15.34 -4.72 -12.89
CA SER A 37 15.03 -6.05 -12.33
C SER A 37 13.89 -5.81 -11.35
N ARG A 38 12.70 -6.32 -11.68
CA ARG A 38 11.50 -6.13 -10.87
C ARG A 38 11.81 -6.67 -9.48
N GLY A 39 11.91 -5.77 -8.51
CA GLY A 39 12.06 -6.16 -7.12
C GLY A 39 10.86 -7.02 -6.69
N GLU A 40 11.04 -7.82 -5.66
CA GLU A 40 9.99 -8.67 -5.12
C GLU A 40 8.91 -7.79 -4.45
N LEU A 41 7.68 -7.90 -4.93
CA LEU A 41 6.51 -7.28 -4.31
C LEU A 41 5.85 -8.28 -3.35
N LYS A 42 5.61 -7.84 -2.12
CA LYS A 42 4.87 -8.61 -1.11
C LYS A 42 3.60 -7.91 -0.71
N ALA A 43 2.53 -8.68 -0.57
CA ALA A 43 1.24 -8.20 -0.11
C ALA A 43 0.90 -8.75 1.28
N TRP A 44 0.28 -7.90 2.09
CA TRP A 44 -0.28 -8.24 3.40
C TRP A 44 -1.74 -7.83 3.42
N TYR A 45 -2.59 -8.79 3.67
CA TYR A 45 -4.02 -8.60 3.73
C TYR A 45 -4.64 -9.35 4.91
N ASP A 46 -4.35 -10.63 5.03
CA ASP A 46 -4.94 -11.53 6.03
C ASP A 46 -4.09 -11.54 7.32
N PRO A 47 -4.69 -11.57 8.53
CA PRO A 47 -3.99 -11.72 9.80
C PRO A 47 -3.31 -13.07 10.02
N GLY A 48 -3.38 -13.98 9.06
CA GLY A 48 -2.70 -15.27 9.11
C GLY A 48 -1.18 -15.15 9.34
N PRO A 49 -0.46 -16.24 9.56
CA PRO A 49 0.94 -16.21 10.01
C PRO A 49 1.81 -15.41 9.02
N GLY A 50 2.07 -14.29 9.38
CA GLY A 50 2.94 -13.15 9.16
C GLY A 50 3.83 -13.01 7.94
N ALA A 51 3.88 -13.91 6.99
CA ALA A 51 4.89 -13.82 5.92
C ALA A 51 4.49 -12.98 4.70
N GLY A 52 3.21 -12.56 4.60
CA GLY A 52 2.71 -11.98 3.35
C GLY A 52 2.78 -12.97 2.18
N PHE A 53 2.23 -12.64 1.05
CA PHE A 53 2.38 -13.44 -0.17
C PHE A 53 2.97 -12.60 -1.29
N VAL A 54 3.69 -13.26 -2.20
CA VAL A 54 4.38 -12.60 -3.31
C VAL A 54 3.34 -12.28 -4.39
N VAL A 55 3.33 -11.02 -4.83
CA VAL A 55 2.51 -10.54 -5.94
C VAL A 55 3.44 -10.12 -7.07
N THR A 56 3.57 -10.96 -8.07
CA THR A 56 4.49 -10.73 -9.20
C THR A 56 3.78 -10.32 -10.49
N THR A 57 2.48 -10.52 -10.55
CA THR A 57 1.70 -10.27 -11.76
C THR A 57 0.44 -9.45 -11.47
N PRO A 58 -0.04 -8.65 -12.44
CA PRO A 58 -1.33 -7.98 -12.34
C PRO A 58 -2.49 -8.92 -12.08
N ALA A 59 -2.46 -10.14 -12.62
CA ALA A 59 -3.52 -11.12 -12.38
C ALA A 59 -3.62 -11.54 -10.91
N GLN A 60 -2.50 -11.70 -10.21
CA GLN A 60 -2.51 -11.99 -8.77
C GLN A 60 -3.02 -10.81 -7.94
N ALA A 61 -2.74 -9.58 -8.38
CA ALA A 61 -3.28 -8.38 -7.75
C ALA A 61 -4.80 -8.26 -7.97
N ASP A 62 -5.28 -8.65 -9.14
CA ASP A 62 -6.69 -8.69 -9.48
C ASP A 62 -7.45 -9.71 -8.62
N GLU A 63 -6.93 -10.93 -8.50
CA GLU A 63 -7.48 -11.97 -7.61
C GLU A 63 -7.57 -11.50 -6.14
N LEU A 64 -6.53 -10.78 -5.66
CA LEU A 64 -6.57 -10.18 -4.32
C LEU A 64 -7.69 -9.16 -4.17
N LEU A 65 -7.83 -8.26 -5.15
CA LEU A 65 -8.88 -7.24 -5.15
C LEU A 65 -10.29 -7.85 -5.21
N GLU A 66 -10.51 -8.84 -6.07
CA GLU A 66 -11.79 -9.56 -6.17
C GLU A 66 -12.16 -10.23 -4.85
N ARG A 67 -11.19 -10.89 -4.20
CA ARG A 67 -11.37 -11.49 -2.89
C ARG A 67 -11.75 -10.43 -1.84
N MET A 68 -11.00 -9.34 -1.74
CA MET A 68 -11.27 -8.25 -0.80
C MET A 68 -12.65 -7.62 -1.02
N VAL A 69 -13.04 -7.39 -2.27
CA VAL A 69 -14.37 -6.86 -2.62
C VAL A 69 -15.48 -7.80 -2.16
N SER A 70 -15.32 -9.10 -2.41
CA SER A 70 -16.30 -10.12 -1.99
C SER A 70 -16.43 -10.20 -0.46
N GLU A 71 -15.32 -10.24 0.26
CA GLU A 71 -15.30 -10.30 1.72
C GLU A 71 -15.85 -9.00 2.34
N SER A 72 -15.44 -7.83 1.84
CA SER A 72 -15.97 -6.54 2.31
C SER A 72 -17.49 -6.42 2.11
N ALA A 73 -18.01 -6.94 1.01
CA ALA A 73 -19.46 -6.95 0.76
C ALA A 73 -20.20 -7.89 1.74
N SER A 74 -19.63 -9.05 2.05
CA SER A 74 -20.18 -10.04 2.97
C SER A 74 -20.18 -9.53 4.42
N GLU A 75 -19.07 -8.97 4.86
CA GLU A 75 -18.87 -8.52 6.24
C GLU A 75 -19.39 -7.11 6.49
N LYS A 76 -19.68 -6.36 5.42
CA LYS A 76 -20.16 -4.96 5.46
C LYS A 76 -19.16 -4.01 6.13
N VAL A 77 -17.89 -4.31 6.03
CA VAL A 77 -16.77 -3.50 6.55
C VAL A 77 -15.79 -3.15 5.43
N GLY A 78 -15.16 -2.00 5.51
CA GLY A 78 -14.04 -1.67 4.63
C GLY A 78 -12.83 -2.51 4.99
N LEU A 79 -12.19 -3.12 4.01
CA LEU A 79 -10.98 -3.93 4.19
C LEU A 79 -9.78 -3.21 3.61
N MET A 80 -8.63 -3.36 4.24
CA MET A 80 -7.37 -2.72 3.85
C MET A 80 -6.28 -3.75 3.60
N ALA A 81 -5.44 -3.48 2.60
CA ALA A 81 -4.25 -4.27 2.30
C ALA A 81 -3.05 -3.36 2.02
N GLN A 82 -1.88 -3.94 2.03
CA GLN A 82 -0.62 -3.29 1.66
C GLN A 82 0.13 -4.16 0.66
N ILE A 83 0.77 -3.53 -0.31
CA ILE A 83 1.75 -4.16 -1.20
C ILE A 83 3.02 -3.32 -1.11
N ALA A 84 4.14 -3.96 -0.81
CA ALA A 84 5.42 -3.26 -0.70
C ALA A 84 6.46 -3.86 -1.64
N LEU A 85 7.27 -2.99 -2.24
CA LEU A 85 8.45 -3.37 -2.98
C LEU A 85 9.62 -3.54 -2.01
N LYS A 86 10.24 -4.72 -2.01
CA LYS A 86 11.41 -5.00 -1.19
C LYS A 86 12.58 -4.08 -1.60
N GLY A 87 13.21 -3.48 -0.60
CA GLY A 87 14.43 -2.70 -0.75
C GLY A 87 15.69 -3.55 -0.69
N ASP A 88 16.84 -2.90 -0.83
CA ASP A 88 18.15 -3.58 -0.88
C ASP A 88 18.64 -4.06 0.49
N GLY A 89 18.09 -3.52 1.59
CA GLY A 89 18.43 -3.92 2.96
C GLY A 89 17.43 -4.90 3.57
N GLU A 90 17.88 -5.69 4.55
CA GLU A 90 17.01 -6.57 5.31
C GLU A 90 15.91 -5.76 6.02
N GLY A 91 14.64 -6.14 5.81
CA GLY A 91 13.50 -5.44 6.40
C GLY A 91 13.20 -4.05 5.80
N THR A 92 13.88 -3.64 4.73
CA THR A 92 13.64 -2.36 4.06
C THR A 92 12.67 -2.49 2.90
N TRP A 93 11.96 -1.39 2.62
CA TRP A 93 11.01 -1.28 1.52
C TRP A 93 11.34 -0.07 0.67
N SER A 94 11.38 -0.24 -0.64
CA SER A 94 11.65 0.85 -1.61
C SER A 94 10.40 1.66 -1.92
N SER A 95 9.23 1.05 -1.83
CA SER A 95 7.94 1.73 -1.92
C SER A 95 6.85 0.89 -1.28
N LEU A 96 5.75 1.55 -0.93
CA LEU A 96 4.57 0.94 -0.33
C LEU A 96 3.32 1.50 -1.00
N LEU A 97 2.43 0.62 -1.43
CA LEU A 97 1.06 0.93 -1.75
C LEU A 97 0.16 0.39 -0.65
N GLN A 98 -0.61 1.25 -0.02
CA GLN A 98 -1.69 0.89 0.88
C GLN A 98 -3.01 1.17 0.17
N PHE A 99 -3.95 0.27 0.24
CA PHE A 99 -5.24 0.47 -0.39
C PHE A 99 -6.36 -0.19 0.42
N GLY A 100 -7.54 0.36 0.29
CA GLY A 100 -8.73 -0.18 0.91
C GLY A 100 -9.84 -0.36 -0.09
N VAL A 101 -10.72 -1.33 0.18
CA VAL A 101 -11.94 -1.58 -0.58
C VAL A 101 -13.14 -1.57 0.34
N ARG A 102 -14.23 -0.99 -0.12
CA ARG A 102 -15.53 -1.04 0.56
C ARG A 102 -16.58 -1.56 -0.40
N ALA A 103 -16.71 -2.88 -0.43
CA ALA A 103 -17.42 -3.63 -1.45
C ALA A 103 -16.97 -3.22 -2.87
N ALA A 104 -17.84 -3.31 -3.85
CA ALA A 104 -17.55 -2.88 -5.22
C ALA A 104 -17.77 -1.36 -5.45
N LYS A 105 -17.98 -0.58 -4.39
CA LYS A 105 -18.41 0.81 -4.48
C LYS A 105 -17.25 1.79 -4.54
N CYS A 106 -16.41 1.77 -3.55
CA CYS A 106 -15.31 2.73 -3.38
C CYS A 106 -14.20 2.12 -2.52
N GLY A 107 -13.11 2.82 -2.44
CA GLY A 107 -12.00 2.53 -1.58
C GLY A 107 -11.03 3.71 -1.57
N PHE A 108 -9.83 3.52 -1.08
CA PHE A 108 -8.79 4.53 -1.10
C PHE A 108 -7.47 3.94 -1.57
N VAL A 109 -6.55 4.78 -1.95
CA VAL A 109 -5.17 4.40 -2.28
C VAL A 109 -4.21 5.37 -1.60
N GLY A 110 -3.20 4.84 -0.95
CA GLY A 110 -2.08 5.58 -0.41
C GLY A 110 -0.77 5.04 -0.98
N TRP A 111 0.18 5.91 -1.25
CA TRP A 111 1.50 5.53 -1.73
C TRP A 111 2.60 6.27 -0.97
N ALA A 112 3.68 5.54 -0.68
CA ALA A 112 4.90 6.12 -0.14
C ALA A 112 6.10 5.52 -0.87
N GLY A 113 7.01 6.39 -1.31
CA GLY A 113 8.31 5.99 -1.84
C GLY A 113 9.37 5.90 -0.75
N GLY A 114 10.48 5.22 -1.04
CA GLY A 114 11.61 5.06 -0.11
C GLY A 114 12.58 6.24 -0.08
N GLY A 115 12.33 7.30 -0.84
CA GLY A 115 13.19 8.48 -0.88
C GLY A 115 13.08 9.35 0.38
N ARG A 116 14.20 9.85 0.91
CA ARG A 116 14.25 10.70 2.12
C ARG A 116 13.32 11.93 2.11
N ASN A 117 12.91 12.39 0.92
CA ASN A 117 12.08 13.56 0.73
C ASN A 117 10.70 13.25 0.15
N GLU A 118 10.37 11.98 -0.05
CA GLU A 118 9.07 11.58 -0.58
C GLU A 118 8.08 11.43 0.58
N ARG A 119 7.21 12.42 0.71
CA ARG A 119 6.10 12.34 1.65
C ARG A 119 5.08 11.33 1.15
N GLY A 120 4.48 10.60 2.07
CA GLY A 120 3.33 9.77 1.77
C GLY A 120 2.21 10.61 1.15
N VAL A 121 1.51 10.01 0.21
CA VAL A 121 0.34 10.62 -0.44
C VAL A 121 -0.84 9.67 -0.34
N ILE A 122 -2.04 10.23 -0.30
CA ILE A 122 -3.29 9.48 -0.30
C ILE A 122 -4.20 10.03 -1.40
N SER A 123 -5.05 9.19 -1.96
CA SER A 123 -6.08 9.61 -2.92
C SER A 123 -6.96 10.73 -2.35
N ASP A 124 -7.47 11.58 -3.23
CA ASP A 124 -8.30 12.73 -2.87
C ASP A 124 -9.47 12.89 -3.84
N ASN A 125 -10.68 12.89 -3.32
CA ASN A 125 -11.90 13.11 -4.09
C ASN A 125 -12.34 14.59 -4.12
N GLY A 126 -11.56 15.48 -3.48
CA GLY A 126 -11.80 16.91 -3.44
C GLY A 126 -12.83 17.39 -2.41
N ALA A 127 -13.37 16.51 -1.57
CA ALA A 127 -14.32 16.92 -0.52
C ALA A 127 -13.60 17.70 0.59
N THR A 128 -14.21 18.82 1.03
CA THR A 128 -13.56 19.78 1.95
C THR A 128 -13.80 19.52 3.43
N SER A 129 -14.78 18.67 3.76
CA SER A 129 -15.15 18.36 5.16
C SER A 129 -15.19 16.86 5.38
N PRO A 130 -14.02 16.19 5.41
CA PRO A 130 -13.96 14.75 5.59
C PRO A 130 -14.41 14.35 6.99
N THR A 131 -15.08 13.20 7.06
CA THR A 131 -15.28 12.43 8.29
C THR A 131 -14.42 11.17 8.20
N ASP A 132 -14.12 10.56 9.33
CA ASP A 132 -13.39 9.30 9.31
C ASP A 132 -14.29 8.13 8.90
N VAL A 133 -13.77 7.29 8.03
CA VAL A 133 -14.37 6.01 7.63
C VAL A 133 -13.44 4.92 8.14
N LEU A 134 -14.00 3.90 8.80
CA LEU A 134 -13.22 2.82 9.36
C LEU A 134 -12.98 1.71 8.32
N TYR A 135 -11.74 1.29 8.25
CA TYR A 135 -11.29 0.12 7.51
C TYR A 135 -10.65 -0.88 8.47
N ASP A 136 -10.83 -2.16 8.23
CA ASP A 136 -10.11 -3.21 8.95
C ASP A 136 -8.79 -3.53 8.23
N TYR A 137 -7.70 -3.50 8.98
CA TYR A 137 -6.40 -3.99 8.56
C TYR A 137 -5.90 -5.02 9.58
N GLN A 138 -5.95 -6.28 9.21
CA GLN A 138 -5.49 -7.39 10.06
C GLN A 138 -6.11 -7.36 11.46
N THR A 139 -7.44 -7.24 11.55
CA THR A 139 -8.24 -7.12 12.79
C THR A 139 -8.06 -5.81 13.57
N HIS A 140 -7.44 -4.80 12.97
CA HIS A 140 -7.30 -3.49 13.59
C HIS A 140 -8.06 -2.42 12.80
N GLU A 141 -8.95 -1.71 13.45
CA GLU A 141 -9.63 -0.57 12.85
C GLU A 141 -8.66 0.55 12.53
N ARG A 142 -8.73 1.05 11.29
CA ARG A 142 -7.92 2.16 10.78
C ARG A 142 -8.84 3.26 10.27
N PRO A 143 -8.84 4.44 10.88
CA PRO A 143 -9.59 5.58 10.37
C PRO A 143 -8.92 6.12 9.11
N VAL A 144 -9.72 6.32 8.07
CA VAL A 144 -9.32 6.90 6.79
C VAL A 144 -10.26 8.08 6.51
N PRO A 145 -9.76 9.27 6.18
CA PRO A 145 -10.62 10.39 5.85
C PRO A 145 -11.51 10.08 4.64
N SER A 146 -12.80 10.37 4.70
CA SER A 146 -13.76 10.07 3.62
C SER A 146 -13.44 10.76 2.30
N ASN A 147 -12.69 11.86 2.33
CA ASN A 147 -12.21 12.49 1.11
C ASN A 147 -11.06 11.75 0.43
N ALA A 148 -10.51 10.71 1.06
CA ALA A 148 -9.60 9.77 0.40
C ALA A 148 -10.33 8.69 -0.40
N GLU A 149 -11.62 8.47 -0.16
CA GLU A 149 -12.38 7.47 -0.91
C GLU A 149 -12.61 7.89 -2.36
N VAL A 150 -12.22 7.02 -3.27
CA VAL A 150 -12.36 7.17 -4.72
C VAL A 150 -13.15 5.98 -5.29
N PRO A 151 -13.68 6.06 -6.52
CA PRO A 151 -14.37 4.94 -7.14
C PRO A 151 -13.52 3.68 -7.17
N MET A 152 -14.14 2.52 -7.02
CA MET A 152 -13.43 1.23 -7.00
C MET A 152 -12.60 0.99 -8.27
N ALA A 153 -13.05 1.48 -9.43
CA ALA A 153 -12.29 1.41 -10.68
C ALA A 153 -10.94 2.15 -10.59
N THR A 154 -10.88 3.27 -9.86
CA THR A 154 -9.63 4.02 -9.62
C THR A 154 -8.69 3.22 -8.71
N VAL A 155 -9.21 2.61 -7.64
CA VAL A 155 -8.43 1.74 -6.76
C VAL A 155 -7.86 0.56 -7.53
N HIS A 156 -8.70 -0.12 -8.27
CA HIS A 156 -8.33 -1.27 -9.09
C HIS A 156 -7.18 -0.93 -10.06
N GLN A 157 -7.35 0.13 -10.85
CA GLN A 157 -6.33 0.55 -11.81
C GLN A 157 -5.02 0.92 -11.10
N ALA A 158 -5.08 1.64 -9.98
CA ALA A 158 -3.89 2.04 -9.23
C ALA A 158 -3.11 0.84 -8.69
N VAL A 159 -3.78 -0.20 -8.20
CA VAL A 159 -3.13 -1.44 -7.74
C VAL A 159 -2.45 -2.17 -8.89
N LEU A 160 -3.13 -2.31 -10.04
CA LEU A 160 -2.55 -2.94 -11.23
C LEU A 160 -1.34 -2.14 -11.77
N ASP A 161 -1.44 -0.82 -11.82
CA ASP A 161 -0.34 0.06 -12.26
C ASP A 161 0.89 -0.07 -11.34
N TYR A 162 0.67 -0.12 -10.02
CA TYR A 162 1.74 -0.31 -9.04
C TYR A 162 2.49 -1.63 -9.25
N VAL A 163 1.75 -2.73 -9.41
CA VAL A 163 2.35 -4.05 -9.65
C VAL A 163 3.03 -4.12 -11.00
N SER A 164 2.41 -3.59 -12.05
CA SER A 164 2.96 -3.58 -13.41
C SER A 164 4.23 -2.76 -13.54
N SER A 165 4.30 -1.64 -12.81
CA SER A 165 5.47 -0.74 -12.83
C SER A 165 6.61 -1.19 -11.92
N GLY A 166 6.37 -2.21 -11.05
CA GLY A 166 7.34 -2.62 -10.05
C GLY A 166 7.49 -1.59 -8.93
N GLY A 167 6.38 -1.02 -8.45
CA GLY A 167 6.35 -0.20 -7.24
C GLY A 167 6.35 1.32 -7.46
N ALA A 168 6.25 1.80 -8.72
CA ALA A 168 6.14 3.23 -8.97
C ALA A 168 4.78 3.79 -8.48
N ARG A 169 4.76 5.09 -8.18
CA ARG A 169 3.51 5.76 -7.82
C ARG A 169 2.51 5.68 -8.98
N PRO A 170 1.30 5.14 -8.75
CA PRO A 170 0.29 5.02 -9.79
C PRO A 170 -0.12 6.37 -10.39
N GLY A 171 -0.31 6.38 -11.71
CA GLY A 171 -0.95 7.50 -12.41
C GLY A 171 -2.46 7.49 -12.25
N GLY A 172 -3.14 8.52 -12.77
CA GLY A 172 -4.61 8.54 -12.81
C GLY A 172 -5.34 8.70 -11.47
N VAL A 173 -4.60 8.91 -10.38
CA VAL A 173 -5.12 9.19 -9.04
C VAL A 173 -4.84 10.65 -8.69
N SER A 174 -5.85 11.37 -8.20
CA SER A 174 -5.62 12.67 -7.56
C SER A 174 -5.04 12.44 -6.18
N TRP A 175 -3.89 13.04 -5.89
CA TRP A 175 -3.14 12.83 -4.66
C TRP A 175 -3.11 14.07 -3.78
N ARG A 176 -3.20 13.87 -2.46
CA ARG A 176 -2.83 14.86 -1.47
C ARG A 176 -1.74 14.31 -0.54
N VAL A 177 -0.91 15.19 -0.02
CA VAL A 177 0.13 14.84 0.96
C VAL A 177 -0.52 14.54 2.32
N VAL A 178 -0.05 13.52 3.00
CA VAL A 178 -0.45 13.14 4.37
C VAL A 178 0.63 13.51 5.39
#